data_21c0b9027931ab4753b0b166465ba8b4
#
_entry.id   21c0b9027931ab4753b0b166465ba8b4
#
_cell.length_a   1.000
_cell.length_b   1.000
_cell.length_c   1.000
_cell.angle_alpha   90.00
_cell.angle_beta   90.00
_cell.angle_gamma   90.00
#
_symmetry.space_group_name_H-M   'P 1'
#
loop_
_entity.id
_entity.type
_entity.pdbx_description
1 polymer ?
#
loop_
_entity_poly.entity_id
_entity_poly.type
_entity_poly.pdbx_seq_one_letter_code
_entity_poly.pdbx_strand_id
1 'polypeptide(L)'
;MPVEAQPVATVVDATGAPGYLSIRDLRKEFDGFVAVDDVNLDVRKGEIFALLGGSGSGKSTLLRCLGGFETPTKGSITLDGQRLDALPPYQRPVNMMFQSYALFPHMTVEQNIAFGLKQDGLGKDAIGKRVGEMLDLVQMGHLGKRKPHQLSGGQQQRVALARSLAKGPKLLLLDEPMGALDKKLRSQMQLELVSIIESSGVTCVMVTHDQEEAMTM
;
A
#
# COMPACT_ATOMS: atom_id res chain seq x y z
N MET A 1 17.16 -25.44 14.85
CA MET A 1 15.80 -25.56 15.36
C MET A 1 14.92 -24.73 14.43
N PRO A 2 13.87 -25.28 13.82
CA PRO A 2 12.95 -24.48 13.03
C PRO A 2 12.18 -23.54 13.96
N VAL A 3 12.18 -22.26 13.64
CA VAL A 3 11.35 -21.27 14.31
C VAL A 3 9.93 -21.50 13.79
N GLU A 4 9.05 -22.04 14.62
CA GLU A 4 7.63 -22.16 14.31
C GLU A 4 7.07 -20.75 14.07
N ALA A 5 6.50 -20.54 12.87
CA ALA A 5 5.76 -19.35 12.56
C ALA A 5 4.52 -19.27 13.45
N GLN A 6 4.41 -18.24 14.29
CA GLN A 6 3.20 -18.03 15.07
C GLN A 6 2.04 -17.68 14.14
N PRO A 7 0.85 -18.29 14.31
CA PRO A 7 -0.28 -18.03 13.44
C PRO A 7 -0.74 -16.58 13.57
N VAL A 8 -0.98 -15.95 12.42
CA VAL A 8 -1.62 -14.62 12.34
C VAL A 8 -3.08 -14.78 12.78
N ALA A 9 -3.51 -13.98 13.74
CA ALA A 9 -4.86 -14.04 14.30
C ALA A 9 -5.92 -13.87 13.21
N THR A 10 -6.88 -14.79 13.16
CA THR A 10 -8.04 -14.72 12.27
C THR A 10 -9.02 -13.68 12.82
N VAL A 11 -9.20 -12.57 12.10
CA VAL A 11 -10.28 -11.62 12.38
C VAL A 11 -11.44 -11.96 11.45
N VAL A 12 -12.52 -12.52 11.99
CA VAL A 12 -13.75 -12.79 11.26
C VAL A 12 -14.72 -11.63 11.53
N ASP A 13 -15.26 -11.02 10.46
CA ASP A 13 -16.34 -10.04 10.60
C ASP A 13 -17.61 -10.72 11.16
N ALA A 14 -18.24 -10.09 12.15
CA ALA A 14 -19.46 -10.59 12.82
C ALA A 14 -20.71 -10.63 11.92
N THR A 15 -20.65 -10.15 10.66
CA THR A 15 -21.81 -10.02 9.77
C THR A 15 -21.94 -11.11 8.70
N GLY A 16 -20.91 -11.95 8.50
CA GLY A 16 -20.91 -13.03 7.50
C GLY A 16 -20.98 -12.60 6.03
N ALA A 17 -20.89 -11.29 5.75
CA ALA A 17 -20.81 -10.78 4.38
C ALA A 17 -19.36 -10.88 3.87
N PRO A 18 -19.14 -11.19 2.57
CA PRO A 18 -17.79 -11.19 2.01
C PRO A 18 -17.21 -9.80 2.12
N GLY A 19 -15.97 -9.69 2.65
CA GLY A 19 -15.25 -8.42 2.75
C GLY A 19 -15.02 -7.78 1.37
N TYR A 20 -14.77 -6.48 1.34
CA TYR A 20 -14.37 -5.79 0.11
C TYR A 20 -13.05 -6.33 -0.44
N LEU A 21 -12.07 -6.57 0.43
CA LEU A 21 -10.93 -7.43 0.17
C LEU A 21 -11.12 -8.72 0.98
N SER A 22 -11.10 -9.86 0.32
CA SER A 22 -11.19 -11.19 0.95
C SER A 22 -10.00 -12.05 0.57
N ILE A 23 -9.34 -12.59 1.57
CA ILE A 23 -8.25 -13.57 1.44
C ILE A 23 -8.74 -14.88 2.06
N ARG A 24 -8.56 -16.01 1.37
CA ARG A 24 -9.00 -17.33 1.83
C ARG A 24 -7.92 -18.36 1.64
N ASP A 25 -7.58 -19.08 2.70
CA ASP A 25 -6.65 -20.21 2.77
C ASP A 25 -5.31 -19.89 2.09
N LEU A 26 -4.85 -18.62 2.20
CA LEU A 26 -3.69 -18.14 1.46
C LEU A 26 -2.41 -18.74 2.02
N ARG A 27 -1.68 -19.43 1.15
CA ARG A 27 -0.36 -20.00 1.44
C ARG A 27 0.65 -19.56 0.40
N LYS A 28 1.83 -19.18 0.85
CA LYS A 28 3.00 -18.94 0.00
C LYS A 28 4.19 -19.70 0.52
N GLU A 29 4.78 -20.50 -0.36
CA GLU A 29 5.96 -21.31 -0.10
C GLU A 29 7.06 -20.96 -1.10
N PHE A 30 8.30 -20.91 -0.64
CA PHE A 30 9.51 -20.71 -1.44
C PHE A 30 10.46 -21.87 -1.14
N ASP A 31 10.74 -22.73 -2.12
CA ASP A 31 11.72 -23.82 -2.02
C ASP A 31 11.60 -24.66 -0.72
N GLY A 32 10.36 -24.96 -0.31
CA GLY A 32 10.07 -25.73 0.92
C GLY A 32 9.95 -24.86 2.19
N PHE A 33 10.27 -23.56 2.15
CA PHE A 33 10.05 -22.62 3.24
C PHE A 33 8.66 -21.98 3.13
N VAL A 34 7.83 -22.17 4.16
CA VAL A 34 6.50 -21.59 4.23
C VAL A 34 6.60 -20.18 4.80
N ALA A 35 6.39 -19.16 3.96
CA ALA A 35 6.45 -17.75 4.34
C ALA A 35 5.10 -17.19 4.80
N VAL A 36 4.00 -17.71 4.25
CA VAL A 36 2.61 -17.38 4.63
C VAL A 36 1.86 -18.71 4.68
N ASP A 37 1.12 -18.96 5.76
CA ASP A 37 0.39 -20.20 5.95
C ASP A 37 -1.03 -19.95 6.42
N ASP A 38 -1.99 -20.47 5.68
CA ASP A 38 -3.44 -20.49 5.97
C ASP A 38 -4.02 -19.14 6.43
N VAL A 39 -3.67 -18.06 5.71
CA VAL A 39 -4.17 -16.73 6.04
C VAL A 39 -5.59 -16.53 5.50
N ASN A 40 -6.50 -16.21 6.43
CA ASN A 40 -7.87 -15.83 6.16
C ASN A 40 -8.11 -14.42 6.71
N LEU A 41 -8.57 -13.48 5.85
CA LEU A 41 -8.72 -12.08 6.21
C LEU A 41 -9.80 -11.43 5.36
N ASP A 42 -10.62 -10.59 6.00
CA ASP A 42 -11.56 -9.67 5.34
C ASP A 42 -11.25 -8.23 5.74
N VAL A 43 -11.25 -7.32 4.75
CA VAL A 43 -11.10 -5.88 4.94
C VAL A 43 -12.31 -5.18 4.31
N ARG A 44 -12.90 -4.21 4.99
CA ARG A 44 -14.06 -3.46 4.52
C ARG A 44 -13.65 -2.39 3.53
N LYS A 45 -14.58 -1.95 2.71
CA LYS A 45 -14.36 -0.83 1.82
C LYS A 45 -14.08 0.45 2.62
N GLY A 46 -13.00 1.17 2.24
CA GLY A 46 -12.58 2.39 2.90
C GLY A 46 -11.86 2.18 4.25
N GLU A 47 -11.65 0.94 4.67
CA GLU A 47 -10.94 0.62 5.91
C GLU A 47 -9.44 0.78 5.72
N ILE A 48 -8.75 1.29 6.77
CA ILE A 48 -7.31 1.22 6.91
C ILE A 48 -7.01 0.03 7.82
N PHE A 49 -6.44 -1.02 7.25
CA PHE A 49 -6.12 -2.26 7.95
C PHE A 49 -4.61 -2.38 8.18
N ALA A 50 -4.19 -2.43 9.44
CA ALA A 50 -2.78 -2.54 9.82
C ALA A 50 -2.40 -3.99 10.14
N LEU A 51 -1.41 -4.54 9.44
CA LEU A 51 -0.76 -5.82 9.74
C LEU A 51 0.44 -5.58 10.63
N LEU A 52 0.32 -5.97 11.90
CA LEU A 52 1.39 -5.87 12.88
C LEU A 52 2.12 -7.21 13.05
N GLY A 53 3.44 -7.17 13.21
CA GLY A 53 4.22 -8.37 13.54
C GLY A 53 5.73 -8.16 13.41
N GLY A 54 6.51 -9.05 13.97
CA GLY A 54 7.97 -9.02 13.94
C GLY A 54 8.54 -9.20 12.51
N SER A 55 9.84 -8.98 12.37
CA SER A 55 10.56 -9.28 11.12
C SER A 55 10.46 -10.78 10.80
N GLY A 56 10.26 -11.11 9.53
CA GLY A 56 10.16 -12.50 9.07
C GLY A 56 8.79 -13.17 9.27
N SER A 57 7.76 -12.47 9.78
CA SER A 57 6.41 -13.05 9.97
C SER A 57 5.57 -13.15 8.70
N GLY A 58 6.12 -12.91 7.51
CA GLY A 58 5.42 -13.08 6.23
C GLY A 58 4.62 -11.87 5.74
N LYS A 59 4.56 -10.75 6.48
CA LYS A 59 3.75 -9.55 6.13
C LYS A 59 4.06 -8.99 4.75
N SER A 60 5.33 -8.69 4.47
CA SER A 60 5.73 -8.16 3.15
C SER A 60 5.49 -9.19 2.04
N THR A 61 5.58 -10.49 2.34
CA THR A 61 5.21 -11.56 1.39
C THR A 61 3.71 -11.52 1.09
N LEU A 62 2.87 -11.37 2.11
CA LEU A 62 1.43 -11.20 1.94
C LEU A 62 1.12 -9.96 1.09
N LEU A 63 1.73 -8.81 1.40
CA LEU A 63 1.57 -7.59 0.60
C LEU A 63 1.97 -7.81 -0.86
N ARG A 64 3.07 -8.51 -1.12
CA ARG A 64 3.52 -8.86 -2.48
C ARG A 64 2.53 -9.78 -3.19
N CYS A 65 1.90 -10.71 -2.47
CA CYS A 65 0.82 -11.52 -3.03
C CYS A 65 -0.39 -10.67 -3.42
N LEU A 66 -0.79 -9.70 -2.59
CA LEU A 66 -1.86 -8.76 -2.90
C LEU A 66 -1.52 -7.88 -4.12
N GLY A 67 -0.30 -7.37 -4.17
CA GLY A 67 0.21 -6.55 -5.28
C GLY A 67 0.47 -7.32 -6.57
N GLY A 68 0.50 -8.67 -6.53
CA GLY A 68 0.78 -9.53 -7.69
C GLY A 68 2.26 -9.70 -8.00
N PHE A 69 3.15 -9.24 -7.12
CA PHE A 69 4.61 -9.46 -7.24
C PHE A 69 5.02 -10.88 -6.84
N GLU A 70 4.16 -11.56 -6.07
CA GLU A 70 4.28 -12.97 -5.74
C GLU A 70 2.97 -13.69 -6.04
N THR A 71 3.07 -14.87 -6.62
CA THR A 71 1.89 -15.73 -6.84
C THR A 71 1.71 -16.63 -5.61
N PRO A 72 0.52 -16.65 -4.99
CA PRO A 72 0.23 -17.59 -3.91
C PRO A 72 0.45 -19.05 -4.36
N THR A 73 0.92 -19.91 -3.46
CA THR A 73 1.02 -21.35 -3.70
C THR A 73 -0.35 -22.02 -3.61
N LYS A 74 -1.21 -21.51 -2.70
CA LYS A 74 -2.60 -21.94 -2.52
C LYS A 74 -3.46 -20.75 -2.07
N GLY A 75 -4.78 -20.95 -2.11
CA GLY A 75 -5.76 -19.99 -1.65
C GLY A 75 -6.21 -19.01 -2.73
N SER A 76 -6.88 -17.96 -2.32
CA SER A 76 -7.45 -16.98 -3.24
C SER A 76 -7.46 -15.57 -2.65
N ILE A 77 -7.40 -14.58 -3.52
CA ILE A 77 -7.50 -13.15 -3.21
C ILE A 77 -8.62 -12.58 -4.07
N THR A 78 -9.60 -11.96 -3.44
CA THR A 78 -10.74 -11.30 -4.11
C THR A 78 -10.82 -9.85 -3.65
N LEU A 79 -10.96 -8.92 -4.58
CA LEU A 79 -11.16 -7.50 -4.31
C LEU A 79 -12.39 -7.00 -5.07
N ASP A 80 -13.38 -6.46 -4.35
CA ASP A 80 -14.63 -5.94 -4.93
C ASP A 80 -15.29 -6.96 -5.88
N GLY A 81 -15.35 -8.23 -5.45
CA GLY A 81 -15.89 -9.36 -6.21
C GLY A 81 -15.00 -9.91 -7.33
N GLN A 82 -13.85 -9.28 -7.61
CA GLN A 82 -12.92 -9.72 -8.65
C GLN A 82 -11.75 -10.53 -8.07
N ARG A 83 -11.50 -11.71 -8.61
CA ARG A 83 -10.29 -12.50 -8.25
C ARG A 83 -9.02 -11.82 -8.78
N LEU A 84 -8.05 -11.62 -7.88
CA LEU A 84 -6.77 -10.97 -8.18
C LEU A 84 -5.64 -11.98 -8.44
N ASP A 85 -5.66 -13.15 -7.83
CA ASP A 85 -4.58 -14.13 -7.88
C ASP A 85 -4.22 -14.58 -9.30
N ALA A 86 -5.18 -14.54 -10.24
CA ALA A 86 -4.97 -14.83 -11.66
C ALA A 86 -4.49 -13.62 -12.50
N LEU A 87 -4.48 -12.39 -11.91
CA LEU A 87 -4.13 -11.18 -12.64
C LEU A 87 -2.65 -10.80 -12.43
N PRO A 88 -1.93 -10.39 -13.47
CA PRO A 88 -0.59 -9.81 -13.32
C PRO A 88 -0.68 -8.44 -12.63
N PRO A 89 0.43 -7.94 -12.02
CA PRO A 89 0.43 -6.71 -11.23
C PRO A 89 -0.17 -5.49 -11.95
N TYR A 90 0.14 -5.31 -13.22
CA TYR A 90 -0.29 -4.14 -14.01
C TYR A 90 -1.79 -4.13 -14.36
N GLN A 91 -2.50 -5.25 -14.20
CA GLN A 91 -3.94 -5.35 -14.41
C GLN A 91 -4.74 -5.27 -13.11
N ARG A 92 -4.07 -5.32 -11.95
CA ARG A 92 -4.74 -5.23 -10.65
C ARG A 92 -5.11 -3.77 -10.36
N PRO A 93 -6.31 -3.50 -9.85
CA PRO A 93 -6.68 -2.15 -9.37
C PRO A 93 -6.05 -1.87 -8.00
N VAL A 94 -4.77 -2.16 -7.87
CA VAL A 94 -3.98 -2.11 -6.64
C VAL A 94 -2.71 -1.31 -6.90
N ASN A 95 -2.38 -0.39 -6.01
CA ASN A 95 -1.09 0.28 -6.03
C ASN A 95 -0.34 0.03 -4.72
N MET A 96 0.98 -0.02 -4.81
CA MET A 96 1.86 -0.26 -3.67
C MET A 96 2.86 0.87 -3.50
N MET A 97 3.01 1.33 -2.26
CA MET A 97 4.09 2.20 -1.83
C MET A 97 5.11 1.37 -1.06
N PHE A 98 6.34 1.37 -1.54
CA PHE A 98 7.45 0.62 -0.95
C PHE A 98 8.13 1.43 0.16
N GLN A 99 8.78 0.75 1.08
CA GLN A 99 9.53 1.34 2.20
C GLN A 99 10.53 2.43 1.76
N SER A 100 11.20 2.25 0.61
CA SER A 100 12.15 3.23 0.03
C SER A 100 11.48 4.37 -0.73
N TYR A 101 10.14 4.46 -0.72
CA TYR A 101 9.32 5.36 -1.53
C TYR A 101 9.48 5.19 -3.05
N ALA A 102 10.58 4.63 -3.53
CA ALA A 102 10.89 4.32 -4.93
C ALA A 102 10.56 5.46 -5.93
N LEU A 103 10.79 6.72 -5.52
CA LEU A 103 10.61 7.87 -6.41
C LEU A 103 11.64 7.85 -7.55
N PHE A 104 11.22 8.26 -8.75
CA PHE A 104 12.11 8.41 -9.89
C PHE A 104 13.01 9.63 -9.68
N PRO A 105 14.33 9.46 -9.44
CA PRO A 105 15.20 10.56 -8.99
C PRO A 105 15.45 11.62 -10.07
N HIS A 106 15.29 11.28 -11.34
CA HIS A 106 15.46 12.17 -12.49
C HIS A 106 14.19 12.98 -12.82
N MET A 107 13.03 12.60 -12.26
CA MET A 107 11.73 13.23 -12.47
C MET A 107 11.42 14.26 -11.39
N THR A 108 10.66 15.30 -11.74
CA THR A 108 10.09 16.23 -10.76
C THR A 108 8.95 15.57 -9.97
N VAL A 109 8.45 16.25 -8.92
CA VAL A 109 7.27 15.81 -8.15
C VAL A 109 6.08 15.59 -9.08
N GLU A 110 5.72 16.59 -9.91
CA GLU A 110 4.62 16.47 -10.88
C GLU A 110 4.82 15.29 -11.84
N GLN A 111 6.04 15.10 -12.32
CA GLN A 111 6.36 14.01 -13.25
C GLN A 111 6.25 12.63 -12.58
N ASN A 112 6.66 12.52 -11.31
CA ASN A 112 6.49 11.30 -10.52
C ASN A 112 5.00 10.95 -10.39
N ILE A 113 4.15 11.90 -10.02
CA ILE A 113 2.71 11.69 -9.87
C ILE A 113 2.06 11.36 -11.22
N ALA A 114 2.45 12.07 -12.28
CA ALA A 114 1.92 11.88 -13.63
C ALA A 114 2.32 10.56 -14.30
N PHE A 115 3.35 9.86 -13.78
CA PHE A 115 3.96 8.73 -14.48
C PHE A 115 2.94 7.63 -14.82
N GLY A 116 2.20 7.13 -13.83
CA GLY A 116 1.19 6.09 -14.04
C GLY A 116 0.06 6.53 -14.96
N LEU A 117 -0.40 7.78 -14.84
CA LEU A 117 -1.45 8.34 -15.69
C LEU A 117 -1.07 8.39 -17.16
N LYS A 118 0.21 8.69 -17.45
CA LYS A 118 0.77 8.67 -18.81
C LYS A 118 0.80 7.26 -19.38
N GLN A 119 1.16 6.27 -18.57
CA GLN A 119 1.18 4.86 -18.99
C GLN A 119 -0.22 4.36 -19.33
N ASP A 120 -1.25 4.86 -18.64
CA ASP A 120 -2.65 4.54 -18.92
C ASP A 120 -3.20 5.31 -20.16
N GLY A 121 -2.39 6.14 -20.82
CA GLY A 121 -2.76 6.85 -22.04
C GLY A 121 -3.70 8.05 -21.85
N LEU A 122 -3.79 8.62 -20.63
CA LEU A 122 -4.63 9.79 -20.39
C LEU A 122 -4.13 11.01 -21.17
N GLY A 123 -5.06 11.85 -21.60
CA GLY A 123 -4.76 13.13 -22.26
C GLY A 123 -4.09 14.15 -21.32
N LYS A 124 -3.32 15.10 -21.88
CA LYS A 124 -2.53 16.08 -21.12
C LYS A 124 -3.36 16.86 -20.09
N ASP A 125 -4.55 17.31 -20.47
CA ASP A 125 -5.42 18.12 -19.60
C ASP A 125 -5.94 17.30 -18.42
N ALA A 126 -6.35 16.04 -18.65
CA ALA A 126 -6.77 15.12 -17.60
C ALA A 126 -5.61 14.80 -16.64
N ILE A 127 -4.39 14.58 -17.16
CA ILE A 127 -3.19 14.39 -16.34
C ILE A 127 -2.91 15.64 -15.50
N GLY A 128 -2.94 16.83 -16.12
CA GLY A 128 -2.68 18.10 -15.41
C GLY A 128 -3.66 18.32 -14.26
N LYS A 129 -4.96 18.10 -14.51
CA LYS A 129 -6.00 18.19 -13.50
C LYS A 129 -5.75 17.20 -12.35
N ARG A 130 -5.53 15.92 -12.68
CA ARG A 130 -5.31 14.88 -11.66
C ARG A 130 -4.05 15.09 -10.84
N VAL A 131 -2.96 15.54 -11.47
CA VAL A 131 -1.72 15.91 -10.76
C VAL A 131 -1.98 17.07 -9.80
N GLY A 132 -2.71 18.09 -10.21
CA GLY A 132 -3.13 19.20 -9.33
C GLY A 132 -3.90 18.72 -8.12
N GLU A 133 -4.96 17.90 -8.33
CA GLU A 133 -5.74 17.29 -7.24
C GLU A 133 -4.86 16.52 -6.25
N MET A 134 -3.90 15.74 -6.75
CA MET A 134 -2.99 14.97 -5.89
C MET A 134 -2.01 15.85 -5.12
N LEU A 135 -1.51 16.91 -5.76
CA LEU A 135 -0.62 17.87 -5.10
C LEU A 135 -1.35 18.63 -3.99
N ASP A 136 -2.61 19.01 -4.21
CA ASP A 136 -3.46 19.66 -3.21
C ASP A 136 -3.74 18.73 -2.04
N LEU A 137 -4.11 17.46 -2.33
CA LEU A 137 -4.38 16.43 -1.31
C LEU A 137 -3.21 16.25 -0.35
N VAL A 138 -1.97 16.24 -0.87
CA VAL A 138 -0.76 16.08 -0.05
C VAL A 138 -0.08 17.41 0.32
N GLN A 139 -0.69 18.54 0.00
CA GLN A 139 -0.20 19.90 0.30
C GLN A 139 1.20 20.20 -0.27
N MET A 140 1.48 19.72 -1.49
CA MET A 140 2.81 19.79 -2.12
C MET A 140 2.84 20.67 -3.39
N GLY A 141 1.78 21.44 -3.69
CA GLY A 141 1.66 22.24 -4.91
C GLY A 141 2.85 23.18 -5.17
N HIS A 142 3.37 23.82 -4.11
CA HIS A 142 4.53 24.72 -4.18
C HIS A 142 5.87 24.02 -4.48
N LEU A 143 5.92 22.68 -4.44
CA LEU A 143 7.12 21.85 -4.69
C LEU A 143 7.03 21.04 -5.98
N GLY A 144 6.01 21.22 -6.80
CA GLY A 144 5.71 20.43 -8.00
C GLY A 144 6.88 20.30 -8.98
N LYS A 145 7.72 21.33 -9.10
CA LYS A 145 8.91 21.37 -10.00
C LYS A 145 10.18 20.80 -9.38
N ARG A 146 10.20 20.52 -8.06
CA ARG A 146 11.39 19.96 -7.40
C ARG A 146 11.60 18.50 -7.73
N LYS A 147 12.84 18.03 -7.62
CA LYS A 147 13.24 16.63 -7.73
C LYS A 147 13.35 15.99 -6.35
N PRO A 148 13.27 14.65 -6.23
CA PRO A 148 13.31 13.93 -4.95
C PRO A 148 14.47 14.33 -4.02
N HIS A 149 15.69 14.52 -4.55
CA HIS A 149 16.86 14.91 -3.76
C HIS A 149 16.77 16.31 -3.14
N GLN A 150 15.79 17.12 -3.53
CA GLN A 150 15.53 18.49 -3.02
C GLN A 150 14.40 18.47 -1.96
N LEU A 151 13.93 17.30 -1.55
CA LEU A 151 12.81 17.10 -0.63
C LEU A 151 13.28 16.45 0.67
N SER A 152 12.66 16.80 1.78
CA SER A 152 12.81 16.05 3.04
C SER A 152 12.20 14.64 2.92
N GLY A 153 12.55 13.73 3.85
CA GLY A 153 12.00 12.37 3.87
C GLY A 153 10.46 12.35 3.92
N GLY A 154 9.84 13.17 4.78
CA GLY A 154 8.38 13.29 4.85
C GLY A 154 7.75 13.87 3.57
N GLN A 155 8.42 14.82 2.90
CA GLN A 155 7.98 15.32 1.60
C GLN A 155 8.07 14.24 0.51
N GLN A 156 9.13 13.43 0.50
CA GLN A 156 9.26 12.29 -0.42
C GLN A 156 8.16 11.26 -0.19
N GLN A 157 7.83 10.97 1.06
CA GLN A 157 6.74 10.09 1.44
C GLN A 157 5.39 10.59 0.89
N ARG A 158 5.05 11.87 1.09
CA ARG A 158 3.82 12.46 0.56
C ARG A 158 3.75 12.38 -0.97
N VAL A 159 4.85 12.61 -1.67
CA VAL A 159 4.90 12.48 -3.14
C VAL A 159 4.70 11.02 -3.57
N ALA A 160 5.29 10.05 -2.87
CA ALA A 160 5.10 8.63 -3.15
C ALA A 160 3.65 8.20 -2.93
N LEU A 161 3.02 8.70 -1.86
CA LEU A 161 1.60 8.47 -1.58
C LEU A 161 0.72 9.07 -2.68
N ALA A 162 0.94 10.34 -3.05
CA ALA A 162 0.21 11.00 -4.14
C ALA A 162 0.34 10.25 -5.47
N ARG A 163 1.55 9.77 -5.81
CA ARG A 163 1.79 8.93 -6.98
C ARG A 163 0.99 7.63 -6.93
N SER A 164 0.94 6.99 -5.76
CA SER A 164 0.22 5.73 -5.57
C SER A 164 -1.31 5.93 -5.65
N LEU A 165 -1.81 7.09 -5.24
CA LEU A 165 -3.24 7.45 -5.31
C LEU A 165 -3.68 8.01 -6.67
N ALA A 166 -2.74 8.49 -7.49
CA ALA A 166 -3.05 9.20 -8.73
C ALA A 166 -3.93 8.40 -9.69
N LYS A 167 -3.70 7.09 -9.82
CA LYS A 167 -4.49 6.19 -10.68
C LYS A 167 -5.88 5.83 -10.12
N GLY A 168 -6.20 6.23 -8.89
CA GLY A 168 -7.46 5.88 -8.23
C GLY A 168 -7.58 4.37 -7.95
N PRO A 169 -6.61 3.75 -7.26
CA PRO A 169 -6.67 2.32 -6.99
C PRO A 169 -7.86 1.97 -6.09
N LYS A 170 -8.38 0.75 -6.20
CA LYS A 170 -9.36 0.19 -5.26
C LYS A 170 -8.72 -0.21 -3.94
N LEU A 171 -7.43 -0.58 -3.97
CA LEU A 171 -6.64 -0.99 -2.80
C LEU A 171 -5.27 -0.33 -2.84
N LEU A 172 -4.91 0.32 -1.75
CA LEU A 172 -3.57 0.86 -1.50
C LEU A 172 -2.81 -0.07 -0.55
N LEU A 173 -1.60 -0.44 -0.93
CA LEU A 173 -0.69 -1.25 -0.11
C LEU A 173 0.47 -0.39 0.35
N LEU A 174 0.76 -0.40 1.65
CA LEU A 174 1.86 0.34 2.26
C LEU A 174 2.81 -0.61 2.98
N ASP A 175 4.05 -0.72 2.49
CA ASP A 175 5.09 -1.57 3.08
C ASP A 175 6.01 -0.71 3.97
N GLU A 176 5.80 -0.75 5.29
CA GLU A 176 6.54 0.02 6.29
C GLU A 176 6.70 1.51 5.93
N PRO A 177 5.60 2.25 5.73
CA PRO A 177 5.63 3.59 5.16
C PRO A 177 6.43 4.61 5.99
N MET A 178 6.64 4.35 7.28
CA MET A 178 7.39 5.20 8.20
C MET A 178 8.84 4.74 8.43
N GLY A 179 9.26 3.62 7.84
CA GLY A 179 10.55 2.99 8.12
C GLY A 179 11.78 3.86 7.79
N ALA A 180 11.64 4.81 6.86
CA ALA A 180 12.72 5.71 6.45
C ALA A 180 12.79 7.02 7.26
N LEU A 181 11.91 7.23 8.27
CA LEU A 181 11.80 8.48 9.04
C LEU A 181 12.42 8.33 10.43
N ASP A 182 12.99 9.43 10.93
CA ASP A 182 13.41 9.50 12.33
C ASP A 182 12.20 9.49 13.30
N LYS A 183 12.45 9.09 14.57
CA LYS A 183 11.38 8.87 15.56
C LYS A 183 10.51 10.10 15.80
N LYS A 184 11.10 11.31 15.83
CA LYS A 184 10.36 12.56 16.13
C LYS A 184 9.44 12.95 14.96
N LEU A 185 9.92 12.78 13.73
CA LEU A 185 9.15 13.09 12.53
C LEU A 185 8.05 12.04 12.28
N ARG A 186 8.28 10.80 12.71
CA ARG A 186 7.38 9.66 12.48
C ARG A 186 5.98 9.90 13.03
N SER A 187 5.83 10.28 14.30
CA SER A 187 4.52 10.47 14.94
C SER A 187 3.68 11.56 14.26
N GLN A 188 4.31 12.67 13.83
CA GLN A 188 3.61 13.72 13.08
C GLN A 188 3.19 13.24 11.70
N MET A 189 4.11 12.59 10.97
CA MET A 189 3.86 12.10 9.62
C MET A 189 2.81 10.99 9.57
N GLN A 190 2.67 10.23 10.66
CA GLN A 190 1.68 9.17 10.79
C GLN A 190 0.24 9.72 10.75
N LEU A 191 -0.06 10.74 11.55
CA LEU A 191 -1.38 11.39 11.54
C LEU A 191 -1.68 12.01 10.17
N GLU A 192 -0.68 12.60 9.53
CA GLU A 192 -0.84 13.16 8.19
C GLU A 192 -1.11 12.07 7.14
N LEU A 193 -0.40 10.94 7.22
CA LEU A 193 -0.63 9.80 6.32
C LEU A 193 -2.06 9.27 6.45
N VAL A 194 -2.53 9.03 7.67
CA VAL A 194 -3.90 8.58 7.95
C VAL A 194 -4.91 9.57 7.36
N SER A 195 -4.77 10.86 7.67
CA SER A 195 -5.66 11.91 7.17
C SER A 195 -5.73 11.95 5.63
N ILE A 196 -4.61 11.76 4.94
CA ILE A 196 -4.57 11.73 3.47
C ILE A 196 -5.30 10.47 2.95
N ILE A 197 -5.07 9.29 3.55
CA ILE A 197 -5.72 8.05 3.14
C ILE A 197 -7.23 8.13 3.36
N GLU A 198 -7.69 8.57 4.53
CA GLU A 198 -9.10 8.78 4.85
C GLU A 198 -9.76 9.77 3.87
N SER A 199 -9.11 10.91 3.61
CA SER A 199 -9.61 11.93 2.67
C SER A 199 -9.72 11.39 1.23
N SER A 200 -8.90 10.40 0.87
CA SER A 200 -8.95 9.76 -0.44
C SER A 200 -10.06 8.72 -0.57
N GLY A 201 -10.58 8.20 0.55
CA GLY A 201 -11.59 7.14 0.61
C GLY A 201 -11.12 5.77 0.11
N VAL A 202 -9.80 5.58 -0.10
CA VAL A 202 -9.25 4.31 -0.59
C VAL A 202 -9.19 3.28 0.54
N THR A 203 -9.46 2.01 0.23
CA THR A 203 -9.17 0.89 1.14
C THR A 203 -7.67 0.70 1.21
N CYS A 204 -7.12 0.56 2.42
CA CYS A 204 -5.67 0.49 2.62
C CYS A 204 -5.29 -0.73 3.46
N VAL A 205 -4.27 -1.47 3.02
CA VAL A 205 -3.58 -2.48 3.85
C VAL A 205 -2.16 -2.01 4.07
N MET A 206 -1.80 -1.84 5.32
CA MET A 206 -0.48 -1.37 5.73
C MET A 206 0.23 -2.43 6.55
N VAL A 207 1.53 -2.56 6.34
CA VAL A 207 2.42 -3.39 7.15
C VAL A 207 3.29 -2.49 8.01
N THR A 208 3.36 -2.81 9.29
CA THR A 208 4.25 -2.16 10.25
C THR A 208 4.81 -3.16 11.26
N HIS A 209 5.93 -2.83 11.87
CA HIS A 209 6.49 -3.50 13.03
C HIS A 209 6.34 -2.65 14.30
N ASP A 210 5.77 -1.46 14.20
CA ASP A 210 5.59 -0.50 15.28
C ASP A 210 4.13 -0.56 15.80
N GLN A 211 3.97 -0.86 17.09
CA GLN A 211 2.66 -0.95 17.72
C GLN A 211 1.95 0.42 17.80
N GLU A 212 2.71 1.51 18.00
CA GLU A 212 2.13 2.85 18.05
C GLU A 212 1.54 3.23 16.68
N GLU A 213 2.21 2.84 15.58
CA GLU A 213 1.67 3.01 14.23
C GLU A 213 0.34 2.25 14.05
N ALA A 214 0.31 0.98 14.44
CA ALA A 214 -0.88 0.14 14.28
C ALA A 214 -2.08 0.63 15.10
N MET A 215 -1.84 1.21 16.29
CA MET A 215 -2.91 1.70 17.19
C MET A 215 -3.46 3.08 16.80
N THR A 216 -2.75 3.83 15.98
CA THR A 216 -3.19 5.18 15.54
C THR A 216 -4.09 5.09 14.29
N MET A 217 -4.19 3.93 13.71
CA MET A 217 -4.94 3.65 12.47
C MET A 217 -6.25 2.96 12.71
#